data_ae5c750b569304ab1d4af19901406562
#
_entry.id   ae5c750b569304ab1d4af19901406562
#
_cell.length_a   1.000
_cell.length_b   1.000
_cell.length_c   1.000
_cell.angle_alpha   90.00
_cell.angle_beta   90.00
_cell.angle_gamma   90.00
#
_symmetry.space_group_name_H-M   'P 1'
#
loop_
_entity.id
_entity.type
_entity.pdbx_description
1 polymer ?
#
loop_
_entity_poly.entity_id
_entity_poly.type
_entity_poly.pdbx_seq_one_letter_code
_entity_poly.pdbx_strand_id
1 'polypeptide(L)'
;MNKRVLFFVTAAILMTTAGKAQQTINTPVSEQTAETHQLIARNKEFRKEIIQLAPNVYTASGYDASNISMIIGEDGVILIDAGKFPSNSAEVYTAFRKITDLPITGIVFTHGHGDHTQGVPAFLKDNNPEIWAAESFGRENEFPAKAGLKNPRGHRQNGMTLAPEIRINNGVAPMVYPGGKFVGGSAQAKAAKSQYVPFDKNIITNFVSEPKQTIEISGIELVLERTYGETNDHLLIYYPEHEIIFPGDQFYKSFPNLYAIRGTEYRDVQQWADALNTILRYDAKAMAQGHTRPVVGKENVKKHVTAMRDAIQYTFDKTIEGMNMGMTPDELVAYAALPAHLANDPNLVQYYGRQEWAIRNIFNGYLGWFDGNATSLSPLSPRVEAEKFAQAVGGIEQLEKLARKAMEQGDYQWCAELSDRLIALSPEQKEYKLIKADALNKLADHNETATARNYYNTCAQELREAAE
;
A
#
# COMPACT_ATOMS: atom_id res chain seq x y z
N MET A 1 67.78 22.82 32.81
CA MET A 1 66.91 24.00 32.97
C MET A 1 65.62 23.73 32.25
N ASN A 2 64.59 23.23 33.00
CA ASN A 2 63.30 22.86 32.43
C ASN A 2 62.27 23.95 32.77
N LYS A 3 61.68 24.55 31.74
CA LYS A 3 60.53 25.47 31.91
C LYS A 3 59.25 24.63 31.81
N ARG A 4 58.49 24.54 32.90
CA ARG A 4 57.12 24.04 32.91
C ARG A 4 56.19 25.16 32.47
N VAL A 5 55.39 24.92 31.44
CA VAL A 5 54.28 25.79 31.01
C VAL A 5 53.03 25.31 31.70
N LEU A 6 52.36 26.23 32.42
CA LEU A 6 51.08 26.00 33.17
C LEU A 6 49.96 26.38 32.21
N PHE A 7 49.05 25.39 31.88
CA PHE A 7 47.81 25.68 31.16
C PHE A 7 46.71 25.95 32.19
N PHE A 8 46.11 27.14 32.13
CA PHE A 8 44.86 27.46 32.79
C PHE A 8 43.69 26.97 31.93
N VAL A 9 42.87 26.09 32.49
CA VAL A 9 41.59 25.68 31.87
C VAL A 9 40.51 26.54 32.50
N THR A 10 39.96 27.47 31.74
CA THR A 10 38.78 28.25 32.11
C THR A 10 37.52 27.40 31.85
N ALA A 11 36.84 26.97 32.90
CA ALA A 11 35.55 26.30 32.80
C ALA A 11 34.46 27.34 32.54
N ALA A 12 33.88 27.32 31.35
CA ALA A 12 32.68 28.06 31.01
C ALA A 12 31.46 27.24 31.46
N ILE A 13 30.72 27.75 32.43
CA ILE A 13 29.45 27.19 32.87
C ILE A 13 28.40 27.58 31.81
N LEU A 14 28.00 26.62 30.95
CA LEU A 14 26.83 26.75 30.11
C LEU A 14 25.60 26.43 30.97
N MET A 15 24.78 27.42 31.27
CA MET A 15 23.41 27.22 31.74
C MET A 15 22.60 26.65 30.59
N THR A 16 22.32 25.35 30.64
CA THR A 16 21.34 24.70 29.74
C THR A 16 19.95 24.98 30.31
N THR A 17 19.18 25.80 29.58
CA THR A 17 17.74 25.89 29.76
C THR A 17 17.15 24.50 29.47
N ALA A 18 16.56 23.88 30.48
CA ALA A 18 15.84 22.63 30.37
C ALA A 18 14.59 22.84 29.52
N GLY A 19 14.73 22.68 28.17
CA GLY A 19 13.63 22.39 27.31
C GLY A 19 13.08 21.00 27.69
N LYS A 20 11.79 20.90 27.99
CA LYS A 20 11.11 19.61 28.17
C LYS A 20 11.43 18.75 26.97
N ALA A 21 12.32 17.79 27.14
CA ALA A 21 12.51 16.70 26.16
C ALA A 21 11.16 16.01 26.01
N GLN A 22 10.59 16.09 24.82
CA GLN A 22 9.47 15.29 24.42
C GLN A 22 9.96 13.84 24.54
N GLN A 23 9.38 13.09 25.48
CA GLN A 23 9.67 11.67 25.62
C GLN A 23 9.38 11.01 24.29
N THR A 24 10.40 10.65 23.57
CA THR A 24 10.28 9.74 22.42
C THR A 24 9.81 8.41 22.98
N ILE A 25 8.60 8.02 22.63
CA ILE A 25 8.07 6.68 22.89
C ILE A 25 9.12 5.70 22.35
N ASN A 26 9.71 4.92 23.26
CA ASN A 26 10.75 3.95 22.93
C ASN A 26 10.11 2.80 22.13
N THR A 27 9.86 3.01 20.84
CA THR A 27 9.51 1.92 19.92
C THR A 27 10.78 1.11 19.71
N PRO A 28 10.78 -0.19 19.98
CA PRO A 28 11.97 -1.03 19.74
C PRO A 28 12.42 -0.89 18.29
N VAL A 29 13.73 -0.77 18.08
CA VAL A 29 14.31 -0.84 16.74
C VAL A 29 13.94 -2.19 16.13
N SER A 30 13.46 -2.19 14.89
CA SER A 30 13.11 -3.41 14.15
C SER A 30 14.26 -4.41 14.19
N GLU A 31 13.95 -5.65 14.53
CA GLU A 31 14.90 -6.75 14.44
C GLU A 31 15.34 -6.96 12.97
N GLN A 32 16.61 -7.23 12.76
CA GLN A 32 17.18 -7.46 11.42
C GLN A 32 16.93 -8.91 10.99
N THR A 33 15.67 -9.25 10.74
CA THR A 33 15.24 -10.55 10.19
C THR A 33 15.49 -10.62 8.68
N ALA A 34 15.35 -11.81 8.11
CA ALA A 34 15.44 -12.02 6.66
C ALA A 34 14.38 -11.21 5.92
N GLU A 35 13.15 -11.15 6.42
CA GLU A 35 12.01 -10.41 5.88
C GLU A 35 12.25 -8.90 5.94
N THR A 36 12.79 -8.39 7.06
CA THR A 36 13.20 -6.98 7.19
C THR A 36 14.28 -6.63 6.17
N HIS A 37 15.31 -7.46 6.00
CA HIS A 37 16.35 -7.27 4.99
C HIS A 37 15.80 -7.29 3.56
N GLN A 38 14.84 -8.18 3.29
CA GLN A 38 14.17 -8.27 1.99
C GLN A 38 13.40 -6.99 1.66
N LEU A 39 12.65 -6.42 2.63
CA LEU A 39 11.96 -5.14 2.45
C LEU A 39 12.92 -3.96 2.28
N ILE A 40 14.03 -3.92 3.00
CA ILE A 40 15.06 -2.90 2.81
C ILE A 40 15.66 -3.02 1.40
N ALA A 41 15.96 -4.22 0.94
CA ALA A 41 16.47 -4.46 -0.40
C ALA A 41 15.47 -4.05 -1.49
N ARG A 42 14.16 -4.13 -1.21
CA ARG A 42 13.08 -3.70 -2.10
C ARG A 42 13.12 -2.20 -2.41
N ASN A 43 13.72 -1.36 -1.55
CA ASN A 43 13.82 0.08 -1.76
C ASN A 43 14.56 0.47 -3.05
N LYS A 44 15.36 -0.42 -3.66
CA LYS A 44 15.93 -0.18 -5.00
C LYS A 44 14.88 -0.01 -6.11
N GLU A 45 13.71 -0.62 -5.98
CA GLU A 45 12.59 -0.41 -6.90
C GLU A 45 12.03 1.01 -6.83
N PHE A 46 12.27 1.71 -5.72
CA PHE A 46 11.68 3.02 -5.41
C PHE A 46 12.72 4.16 -5.45
N ARG A 47 13.86 3.96 -6.08
CA ARG A 47 14.85 5.01 -6.24
C ARG A 47 14.29 6.12 -7.13
N LYS A 48 14.42 7.40 -6.68
CA LYS A 48 14.03 8.57 -7.49
C LYS A 48 14.78 8.61 -8.80
N GLU A 49 14.07 8.55 -9.91
CA GLU A 49 14.63 8.57 -11.25
C GLU A 49 13.59 9.00 -12.28
N ILE A 50 14.00 9.78 -13.26
CA ILE A 50 13.23 10.00 -14.49
C ILE A 50 13.71 8.95 -15.49
N ILE A 51 12.85 8.01 -15.83
CA ILE A 51 13.16 6.88 -16.72
C ILE A 51 12.59 7.21 -18.10
N GLN A 52 13.47 7.29 -19.10
CA GLN A 52 13.07 7.45 -20.49
C GLN A 52 12.70 6.09 -21.09
N LEU A 53 11.48 5.95 -21.62
CA LEU A 53 10.96 4.73 -22.23
C LEU A 53 10.95 4.79 -23.77
N ALA A 54 10.84 5.99 -24.33
CA ALA A 54 10.94 6.31 -25.75
C ALA A 54 11.48 7.74 -25.92
N PRO A 55 11.82 8.20 -27.13
CA PRO A 55 12.36 9.53 -27.34
C PRO A 55 11.55 10.66 -26.69
N ASN A 56 10.22 10.51 -26.62
CA ASN A 56 9.28 11.49 -26.08
C ASN A 56 8.48 10.98 -24.86
N VAL A 57 8.83 9.81 -24.27
CA VAL A 57 8.10 9.21 -23.14
C VAL A 57 8.99 9.05 -21.92
N TYR A 58 8.58 9.61 -20.80
CA TYR A 58 9.32 9.63 -19.54
C TYR A 58 8.41 9.23 -18.37
N THR A 59 8.95 8.48 -17.42
CA THR A 59 8.26 8.10 -16.18
C THR A 59 9.07 8.56 -14.96
N ALA A 60 8.45 9.37 -14.10
CA ALA A 60 8.99 9.74 -12.80
C ALA A 60 8.69 8.62 -11.79
N SER A 61 9.72 7.86 -11.41
CA SER A 61 9.60 6.76 -10.45
C SER A 61 10.24 7.13 -9.11
N GLY A 62 9.60 6.77 -7.99
CA GLY A 62 10.13 6.96 -6.65
C GLY A 62 10.01 8.38 -6.09
N TYR A 63 9.36 9.29 -6.77
CA TYR A 63 9.12 10.66 -6.29
C TYR A 63 7.93 10.77 -5.34
N ASP A 64 6.88 10.02 -5.62
CA ASP A 64 5.66 9.98 -4.82
C ASP A 64 5.18 8.54 -4.63
N ALA A 65 3.98 8.36 -4.10
CA ALA A 65 3.39 7.03 -3.87
C ALA A 65 3.16 6.30 -5.19
N SER A 66 2.70 6.98 -6.24
CA SER A 66 2.59 6.43 -7.60
C SER A 66 3.63 7.03 -8.54
N ASN A 67 3.86 6.36 -9.66
CA ASN A 67 4.60 6.91 -10.79
C ASN A 67 3.74 7.95 -11.53
N ILE A 68 4.41 8.92 -12.16
CA ILE A 68 3.78 9.89 -13.05
C ILE A 68 4.50 9.80 -14.38
N SER A 69 3.78 9.56 -15.47
CA SER A 69 4.39 9.51 -16.79
C SER A 69 4.07 10.76 -17.62
N MET A 70 5.00 11.14 -18.50
CA MET A 70 4.89 12.28 -19.40
C MET A 70 5.14 11.82 -20.84
N ILE A 71 4.26 12.22 -21.75
CA ILE A 71 4.41 12.05 -23.21
C ILE A 71 4.51 13.45 -23.81
N ILE A 72 5.59 13.71 -24.55
CA ILE A 72 5.82 14.99 -25.22
C ILE A 72 5.23 14.91 -26.63
N GLY A 73 4.27 15.80 -26.92
CA GLY A 73 3.64 15.96 -28.22
C GLY A 73 4.24 17.13 -29.02
N GLU A 74 3.52 17.57 -30.05
CA GLU A 74 3.97 18.63 -30.96
C GLU A 74 4.00 20.01 -30.30
N ASP A 75 2.97 20.36 -29.55
CA ASP A 75 2.78 21.70 -28.94
C ASP A 75 2.47 21.65 -27.44
N GLY A 76 2.46 20.44 -26.84
CA GLY A 76 2.18 20.23 -25.43
C GLY A 76 2.61 18.88 -24.92
N VAL A 77 2.36 18.63 -23.63
CA VAL A 77 2.64 17.36 -22.99
C VAL A 77 1.38 16.76 -22.39
N ILE A 78 1.29 15.46 -22.41
CA ILE A 78 0.24 14.68 -21.73
C ILE A 78 0.85 14.03 -20.51
N LEU A 79 0.19 14.12 -19.35
CA LEU A 79 0.53 13.38 -18.14
C LEU A 79 -0.40 12.19 -17.96
N ILE A 80 0.17 11.07 -17.53
CA ILE A 80 -0.57 9.90 -17.06
C ILE A 80 -0.40 9.85 -15.54
N ASP A 81 -1.52 10.01 -14.81
CA ASP A 81 -1.60 10.20 -13.37
C ASP A 81 -0.91 11.46 -12.84
N ALA A 82 -1.08 11.75 -11.53
CA ALA A 82 -0.63 12.99 -10.94
C ALA A 82 0.03 12.86 -9.55
N GLY A 83 0.15 11.66 -9.00
CA GLY A 83 0.73 11.44 -7.68
C GLY A 83 -0.24 11.72 -6.53
N LYS A 84 0.28 11.65 -5.30
CA LYS A 84 -0.49 11.76 -4.06
C LYS A 84 -0.41 13.13 -3.41
N PHE A 85 0.80 13.63 -3.19
CA PHE A 85 1.01 14.88 -2.48
C PHE A 85 1.39 15.99 -3.45
N PRO A 86 0.65 17.12 -3.47
CA PRO A 86 0.99 18.25 -4.35
C PRO A 86 2.44 18.72 -4.22
N SER A 87 3.02 18.65 -3.03
CA SER A 87 4.43 18.98 -2.80
C SER A 87 5.41 18.04 -3.50
N ASN A 88 5.12 16.73 -3.52
CA ASN A 88 5.96 15.73 -4.17
C ASN A 88 5.77 15.79 -5.70
N SER A 89 4.52 15.98 -6.13
CA SER A 89 4.20 16.18 -7.56
C SER A 89 4.83 17.45 -8.13
N ALA A 90 5.02 18.50 -7.32
CA ALA A 90 5.76 19.70 -7.73
C ALA A 90 7.27 19.41 -7.96
N GLU A 91 7.86 18.44 -7.25
CA GLU A 91 9.22 17.98 -7.57
C GLU A 91 9.27 17.31 -8.95
N VAL A 92 8.26 16.49 -9.27
CA VAL A 92 8.12 15.84 -10.60
C VAL A 92 7.94 16.89 -11.68
N TYR A 93 7.05 17.87 -11.47
CA TYR A 93 6.89 19.00 -12.39
C TYR A 93 8.22 19.70 -12.67
N THR A 94 8.99 20.02 -11.63
CA THR A 94 10.31 20.64 -11.75
C THR A 94 11.31 19.75 -12.52
N ALA A 95 11.23 18.44 -12.35
CA ALA A 95 12.10 17.50 -13.07
C ALA A 95 11.71 17.42 -14.56
N PHE A 96 10.41 17.39 -14.88
CA PHE A 96 9.92 17.38 -16.26
C PHE A 96 10.23 18.69 -17.01
N ARG A 97 10.19 19.85 -16.31
CA ARG A 97 10.59 21.15 -16.88
C ARG A 97 12.07 21.26 -17.28
N LYS A 98 12.92 20.35 -16.83
CA LYS A 98 14.30 20.25 -17.32
C LYS A 98 14.40 19.53 -18.66
N ILE A 99 13.35 18.84 -19.07
CA ILE A 99 13.29 18.07 -20.33
C ILE A 99 12.59 18.89 -21.42
N THR A 100 11.48 19.56 -21.09
CA THR A 100 10.70 20.36 -22.03
C THR A 100 10.00 21.54 -21.34
N ASP A 101 9.88 22.65 -22.07
CA ASP A 101 9.13 23.84 -21.63
C ASP A 101 7.69 23.87 -22.21
N LEU A 102 7.29 22.87 -22.98
CA LEU A 102 5.94 22.79 -23.56
C LEU A 102 4.86 22.75 -22.47
N PRO A 103 3.70 23.39 -22.66
CA PRO A 103 2.62 23.42 -21.68
C PRO A 103 2.04 22.01 -21.47
N ILE A 104 1.41 21.78 -20.31
CA ILE A 104 0.61 20.57 -20.06
C ILE A 104 -0.75 20.79 -20.74
N THR A 105 -1.05 20.01 -21.76
CA THR A 105 -2.29 20.07 -22.56
C THR A 105 -3.26 18.96 -22.24
N GLY A 106 -2.77 17.84 -21.68
CA GLY A 106 -3.61 16.72 -21.28
C GLY A 106 -3.17 16.06 -19.97
N ILE A 107 -4.13 15.56 -19.21
CA ILE A 107 -3.92 14.65 -18.08
C ILE A 107 -4.91 13.49 -18.23
N VAL A 108 -4.42 12.26 -18.18
CA VAL A 108 -5.27 11.07 -18.22
C VAL A 108 -5.08 10.30 -16.92
N PHE A 109 -6.15 10.14 -16.15
CA PHE A 109 -6.12 9.32 -14.93
C PHE A 109 -6.39 7.87 -15.25
N THR A 110 -5.52 6.99 -14.74
CA THR A 110 -5.71 5.54 -14.86
C THR A 110 -6.88 5.06 -14.01
N HIS A 111 -7.09 5.62 -12.82
CA HIS A 111 -8.20 5.31 -11.93
C HIS A 111 -8.33 6.34 -10.77
N GLY A 112 -9.37 6.19 -9.94
CA GLY A 112 -9.76 7.17 -8.93
C GLY A 112 -9.04 7.11 -7.58
N HIS A 113 -8.01 6.30 -7.39
CA HIS A 113 -7.25 6.29 -6.14
C HIS A 113 -6.49 7.62 -5.91
N GLY A 114 -6.45 8.03 -4.66
CA GLY A 114 -5.90 9.34 -4.30
C GLY A 114 -4.40 9.50 -4.54
N ASP A 115 -3.66 8.41 -4.59
CA ASP A 115 -2.24 8.45 -4.91
C ASP A 115 -1.93 8.60 -6.41
N HIS A 116 -2.95 8.52 -7.27
CA HIS A 116 -2.87 8.83 -8.70
C HIS A 116 -3.41 10.21 -9.05
N THR A 117 -4.21 10.83 -8.15
CA THR A 117 -5.02 11.99 -8.51
C THR A 117 -4.78 13.21 -7.64
N GLN A 118 -4.47 13.06 -6.35
CA GLN A 118 -4.44 14.19 -5.38
C GLN A 118 -3.28 15.16 -5.59
N GLY A 119 -2.24 14.76 -6.32
CA GLY A 119 -1.12 15.64 -6.70
C GLY A 119 -1.42 16.61 -7.84
N VAL A 120 -2.56 16.46 -8.54
CA VAL A 120 -2.94 17.25 -9.73
C VAL A 120 -2.80 18.77 -9.57
N PRO A 121 -3.05 19.40 -8.40
CA PRO A 121 -2.89 20.85 -8.26
C PRO A 121 -1.49 21.36 -8.58
N ALA A 122 -0.47 20.51 -8.49
CA ALA A 122 0.90 20.89 -8.86
C ALA A 122 1.06 21.17 -10.36
N PHE A 123 0.23 20.57 -11.19
CA PHE A 123 0.29 20.62 -12.65
C PHE A 123 -0.67 21.64 -13.29
N LEU A 124 -1.64 22.16 -12.53
CA LEU A 124 -2.67 23.07 -13.05
C LEU A 124 -2.30 24.56 -12.97
N LYS A 125 -1.23 24.93 -12.25
CA LYS A 125 -0.92 26.34 -11.91
C LYS A 125 -0.89 27.30 -13.09
N ASP A 126 -0.29 26.85 -14.21
CA ASP A 126 -0.08 27.66 -15.41
C ASP A 126 -0.65 27.00 -16.67
N ASN A 127 -1.52 26.00 -16.49
CA ASN A 127 -2.04 25.17 -17.57
C ASN A 127 -3.55 24.96 -17.39
N ASN A 128 -4.24 24.77 -18.49
CA ASN A 128 -5.66 24.39 -18.52
C ASN A 128 -5.81 23.12 -19.40
N PRO A 129 -5.29 21.97 -18.93
CA PRO A 129 -5.30 20.75 -19.72
C PRO A 129 -6.70 20.17 -19.88
N GLU A 130 -6.89 19.40 -20.96
CA GLU A 130 -7.97 18.43 -21.00
C GLU A 130 -7.70 17.34 -19.96
N ILE A 131 -8.70 17.01 -19.13
CA ILE A 131 -8.56 15.97 -18.10
C ILE A 131 -9.52 14.85 -18.41
N TRP A 132 -8.96 13.67 -18.60
CA TRP A 132 -9.66 12.45 -19.01
C TRP A 132 -9.71 11.41 -17.89
N ALA A 133 -10.86 10.79 -17.70
CA ALA A 133 -11.05 9.69 -16.75
C ALA A 133 -12.16 8.74 -17.23
N ALA A 134 -12.26 7.56 -16.65
CA ALA A 134 -13.40 6.66 -16.89
C ALA A 134 -14.70 7.30 -16.38
N GLU A 135 -15.83 7.01 -17.02
CA GLU A 135 -17.16 7.47 -16.57
C GLU A 135 -17.48 7.05 -15.13
N SER A 136 -16.98 5.87 -14.72
CA SER A 136 -17.14 5.35 -13.35
C SER A 136 -16.14 5.91 -12.34
N PHE A 137 -15.35 6.91 -12.70
CA PHE A 137 -14.23 7.43 -11.91
C PHE A 137 -14.61 7.79 -10.46
N GLY A 138 -13.86 7.22 -9.51
CA GLY A 138 -14.01 7.46 -8.07
C GLY A 138 -15.26 6.86 -7.44
N ARG A 139 -15.99 5.98 -8.13
CA ARG A 139 -17.23 5.36 -7.65
C ARG A 139 -17.01 4.52 -6.39
N GLU A 140 -15.84 3.86 -6.26
CA GLU A 140 -15.49 3.08 -5.06
C GLU A 140 -15.62 3.89 -3.76
N ASN A 141 -15.32 5.19 -3.80
CA ASN A 141 -15.31 6.03 -2.61
C ASN A 141 -16.67 6.69 -2.31
N GLU A 142 -17.65 6.61 -3.20
CA GLU A 142 -18.94 7.30 -3.04
C GLU A 142 -19.80 6.71 -1.93
N PHE A 143 -19.93 5.38 -1.88
CA PHE A 143 -20.78 4.72 -0.87
C PHE A 143 -20.24 4.91 0.54
N PRO A 144 -18.95 4.67 0.83
CA PRO A 144 -18.37 4.94 2.15
C PRO A 144 -18.52 6.41 2.56
N ALA A 145 -18.30 7.35 1.63
CA ALA A 145 -18.44 8.77 1.90
C ALA A 145 -19.89 9.17 2.22
N LYS A 146 -20.87 8.68 1.44
CA LYS A 146 -22.30 8.91 1.69
C LYS A 146 -22.74 8.34 3.03
N ALA A 147 -22.20 7.20 3.46
CA ALA A 147 -22.46 6.58 4.75
C ALA A 147 -21.77 7.30 5.92
N GLY A 148 -20.91 8.27 5.67
CA GLY A 148 -20.10 8.95 6.69
C GLY A 148 -19.07 8.02 7.36
N LEU A 149 -18.65 6.96 6.68
CA LEU A 149 -17.69 5.99 7.21
C LEU A 149 -16.32 6.64 7.41
N LYS A 150 -15.85 6.64 8.66
CA LYS A 150 -14.48 7.02 9.02
C LYS A 150 -13.67 5.74 9.20
N ASN A 151 -12.84 5.42 8.21
CA ASN A 151 -12.04 4.20 8.24
C ASN A 151 -10.64 4.45 8.79
N PRO A 152 -10.33 4.05 10.03
CA PRO A 152 -8.99 4.23 10.61
C PRO A 152 -7.95 3.25 10.05
N ARG A 153 -8.35 2.20 9.34
CA ARG A 153 -7.44 1.15 8.86
C ARG A 153 -6.44 1.64 7.83
N GLY A 154 -6.81 2.67 7.04
CA GLY A 154 -5.93 3.20 5.99
C GLY A 154 -4.61 3.75 6.53
N HIS A 155 -4.62 4.48 7.65
CA HIS A 155 -3.37 5.00 8.23
C HIS A 155 -2.52 3.88 8.84
N ARG A 156 -3.14 2.83 9.42
CA ARG A 156 -2.43 1.66 9.96
C ARG A 156 -1.76 0.85 8.84
N GLN A 157 -2.49 0.54 7.77
CA GLN A 157 -1.95 -0.17 6.60
C GLN A 157 -0.75 0.57 5.98
N ASN A 158 -0.82 1.90 5.93
CA ASN A 158 0.24 2.73 5.36
C ASN A 158 1.34 3.12 6.37
N GLY A 159 1.19 2.80 7.66
CA GLY A 159 2.17 3.13 8.70
C GLY A 159 2.49 4.62 8.79
N MET A 160 1.49 5.49 8.59
CA MET A 160 1.73 6.94 8.42
C MET A 160 2.31 7.63 9.64
N THR A 161 2.14 7.04 10.83
CA THR A 161 2.68 7.58 12.10
C THR A 161 4.02 6.97 12.49
N LEU A 162 4.46 5.94 11.78
CA LEU A 162 5.68 5.19 12.09
C LEU A 162 6.93 5.93 11.62
N ALA A 163 8.00 5.79 12.40
CA ALA A 163 9.32 6.28 12.04
C ALA A 163 9.86 5.59 10.75
N PRO A 164 10.71 6.29 9.97
CA PRO A 164 11.22 5.78 8.70
C PRO A 164 11.90 4.41 8.79
N GLU A 165 12.66 4.17 9.85
CA GLU A 165 13.39 2.94 10.12
C GLU A 165 12.48 1.75 10.44
N ILE A 166 11.25 2.02 10.91
CA ILE A 166 10.24 1.01 11.22
C ILE A 166 9.35 0.74 10.00
N ARG A 167 8.92 1.80 9.32
CA ARG A 167 8.00 1.72 8.18
C ARG A 167 8.66 1.10 6.93
N ILE A 168 9.92 1.39 6.64
CA ILE A 168 10.72 0.95 5.49
C ILE A 168 10.12 1.37 4.14
N ASN A 169 8.99 0.78 3.72
CA ASN A 169 8.18 1.10 2.53
C ASN A 169 6.76 0.54 2.67
N ASN A 170 5.94 0.57 1.62
CA ASN A 170 4.62 -0.05 1.62
C ASN A 170 4.51 -1.27 0.67
N GLY A 171 5.63 -1.79 0.19
CA GLY A 171 5.72 -2.97 -0.67
C GLY A 171 5.71 -2.69 -2.17
N VAL A 172 4.95 -1.70 -2.64
CA VAL A 172 4.87 -1.32 -4.07
C VAL A 172 5.28 0.13 -4.33
N ALA A 173 5.40 0.95 -3.28
CA ALA A 173 5.82 2.33 -3.38
C ALA A 173 6.83 2.70 -2.28
N PRO A 174 7.58 3.79 -2.45
CA PRO A 174 8.51 4.29 -1.44
C PRO A 174 7.76 4.73 -0.18
N MET A 175 8.50 4.91 0.88
CA MET A 175 8.04 5.64 2.04
C MET A 175 7.91 7.12 1.66
N VAL A 176 6.68 7.63 1.58
CA VAL A 176 6.42 9.03 1.25
C VAL A 176 5.76 9.76 2.41
N TYR A 177 6.19 10.98 2.61
CA TYR A 177 5.60 11.91 3.56
C TYR A 177 5.33 13.26 2.88
N PRO A 178 4.35 14.02 3.36
CA PRO A 178 4.07 15.37 2.85
C PRO A 178 5.32 16.25 2.86
N GLY A 179 5.67 16.82 1.70
CA GLY A 179 6.90 17.62 1.54
C GLY A 179 8.21 16.85 1.77
N GLY A 180 8.17 15.51 1.68
CA GLY A 180 9.32 14.63 1.86
C GLY A 180 9.87 14.56 3.29
N LYS A 181 9.17 15.12 4.30
CA LYS A 181 9.62 15.21 5.69
C LYS A 181 8.79 14.36 6.63
N PHE A 182 9.44 13.62 7.51
CA PHE A 182 8.83 12.94 8.64
C PHE A 182 8.93 13.83 9.89
N VAL A 183 7.80 14.05 10.56
CA VAL A 183 7.72 14.85 11.79
C VAL A 183 7.24 14.04 13.00
N GLY A 184 6.85 12.79 12.79
CA GLY A 184 6.50 11.81 13.82
C GLY A 184 5.06 11.86 14.34
N GLY A 185 4.56 10.71 14.73
CA GLY A 185 3.34 10.52 15.52
C GLY A 185 2.13 11.36 15.10
N SER A 186 1.46 11.98 16.06
CA SER A 186 0.29 12.84 15.83
C SER A 186 0.61 14.09 14.98
N ALA A 187 1.85 14.59 15.01
CA ALA A 187 2.29 15.69 14.15
C ALA A 187 2.37 15.26 12.69
N GLN A 188 2.84 14.03 12.42
CA GLN A 188 2.83 13.45 11.07
C GLN A 188 1.39 13.28 10.53
N ALA A 189 0.48 12.78 11.36
CA ALA A 189 -0.93 12.66 10.99
C ALA A 189 -1.56 14.04 10.66
N LYS A 190 -1.23 15.08 11.43
CA LYS A 190 -1.62 16.47 11.14
C LYS A 190 -1.04 16.98 9.82
N ALA A 191 0.25 16.77 9.59
CA ALA A 191 0.92 17.19 8.35
C ALA A 191 0.33 16.50 7.12
N ALA A 192 0.06 15.20 7.19
CA ALA A 192 -0.60 14.47 6.13
C ALA A 192 -2.01 15.00 5.87
N LYS A 193 -2.80 15.26 6.92
CA LYS A 193 -4.14 15.82 6.79
C LYS A 193 -4.14 17.25 6.21
N SER A 194 -3.16 18.07 6.54
CA SER A 194 -3.07 19.46 6.03
C SER A 194 -2.71 19.54 4.55
N GLN A 195 -2.07 18.50 4.01
CA GLN A 195 -1.76 18.37 2.57
C GLN A 195 -2.73 17.46 1.82
N TYR A 196 -3.69 16.84 2.51
CA TYR A 196 -4.76 16.11 1.87
C TYR A 196 -5.68 17.12 1.15
N VAL A 197 -5.64 17.08 -0.16
CA VAL A 197 -6.56 17.82 -1.02
C VAL A 197 -7.61 16.81 -1.49
N PRO A 198 -8.89 16.95 -1.09
CA PRO A 198 -9.94 16.15 -1.68
C PRO A 198 -9.94 16.36 -3.19
N PHE A 199 -9.96 15.25 -3.95
CA PHE A 199 -10.02 15.37 -5.39
C PHE A 199 -11.36 15.96 -5.82
N ASP A 200 -11.32 17.07 -6.55
CA ASP A 200 -12.52 17.68 -7.13
C ASP A 200 -12.79 17.06 -8.50
N LYS A 201 -13.82 16.23 -8.59
CA LYS A 201 -14.23 15.61 -9.86
C LYS A 201 -14.62 16.62 -10.94
N ASN A 202 -14.98 17.84 -10.56
CA ASN A 202 -15.39 18.88 -11.52
C ASN A 202 -14.24 19.37 -12.40
N ILE A 203 -12.99 19.03 -12.07
CA ILE A 203 -11.85 19.34 -12.95
C ILE A 203 -11.76 18.38 -14.15
N ILE A 204 -12.44 17.22 -14.11
CA ILE A 204 -12.46 16.28 -15.23
C ILE A 204 -13.31 16.89 -16.35
N THR A 205 -12.69 17.11 -17.49
CA THR A 205 -13.34 17.72 -18.66
C THR A 205 -13.96 16.71 -19.61
N ASN A 206 -13.42 15.47 -19.61
CA ASN A 206 -13.81 14.43 -20.56
C ASN A 206 -13.92 13.08 -19.87
N PHE A 207 -14.97 12.33 -20.19
CA PHE A 207 -15.19 10.99 -19.67
C PHE A 207 -15.18 9.95 -20.79
N VAL A 208 -14.48 8.85 -20.56
CA VAL A 208 -14.51 7.67 -21.41
C VAL A 208 -15.70 6.80 -21.01
N SER A 209 -16.77 6.83 -21.81
CA SER A 209 -18.00 6.03 -21.62
C SER A 209 -17.97 4.73 -22.42
N GLU A 210 -17.39 4.77 -23.62
CA GLU A 210 -17.26 3.59 -24.48
C GLU A 210 -16.25 2.58 -23.91
N PRO A 211 -16.40 1.29 -24.20
CA PRO A 211 -15.44 0.27 -23.79
C PRO A 211 -14.01 0.56 -24.25
N LYS A 212 -13.87 1.17 -25.43
CA LYS A 212 -12.58 1.57 -26.01
C LYS A 212 -12.77 2.83 -26.85
N GLN A 213 -11.89 3.81 -26.64
CA GLN A 213 -11.92 5.08 -27.34
C GLN A 213 -10.50 5.51 -27.70
N THR A 214 -10.33 6.09 -28.90
CA THR A 214 -9.10 6.75 -29.30
C THR A 214 -9.28 8.26 -29.10
N ILE A 215 -8.27 8.91 -28.51
CA ILE A 215 -8.21 10.36 -28.35
C ILE A 215 -6.93 10.88 -28.98
N GLU A 216 -6.92 12.17 -29.35
CA GLU A 216 -5.74 12.87 -29.83
C GLU A 216 -5.56 14.17 -29.04
N ILE A 217 -4.37 14.38 -28.47
CA ILE A 217 -3.99 15.58 -27.74
C ILE A 217 -2.57 15.97 -28.17
N SER A 218 -2.35 17.20 -28.61
CA SER A 218 -1.02 17.70 -29.04
C SER A 218 -0.33 16.80 -30.06
N GLY A 219 -1.09 16.24 -31.03
CA GLY A 219 -0.57 15.33 -32.05
C GLY A 219 -0.27 13.91 -31.55
N ILE A 220 -0.58 13.59 -30.30
CA ILE A 220 -0.42 12.25 -29.73
C ILE A 220 -1.76 11.51 -29.74
N GLU A 221 -1.78 10.38 -30.45
CA GLU A 221 -2.90 9.44 -30.41
C GLU A 221 -2.74 8.47 -29.23
N LEU A 222 -3.77 8.38 -28.37
CA LEU A 222 -3.85 7.42 -27.28
C LEU A 222 -5.11 6.58 -27.38
N VAL A 223 -4.98 5.29 -27.14
CA VAL A 223 -6.11 4.37 -27.02
C VAL A 223 -6.42 4.17 -25.55
N LEU A 224 -7.63 4.54 -25.14
CA LEU A 224 -8.15 4.39 -23.78
C LEU A 224 -9.15 3.21 -23.78
N GLU A 225 -8.86 2.15 -23.03
CA GLU A 225 -9.73 0.98 -22.91
C GLU A 225 -10.19 0.85 -21.44
N ARG A 226 -11.51 0.82 -21.23
CA ARG A 226 -12.09 0.61 -19.90
C ARG A 226 -11.88 -0.84 -19.51
N THR A 227 -11.27 -1.02 -18.34
CA THR A 227 -10.94 -2.35 -17.82
C THR A 227 -11.23 -2.40 -16.33
N TYR A 228 -10.86 -3.47 -15.67
CA TYR A 228 -10.93 -3.64 -14.23
C TYR A 228 -9.52 -3.73 -13.65
N GLY A 229 -9.38 -3.45 -12.36
CA GLY A 229 -8.09 -3.57 -11.65
C GLY A 229 -8.30 -3.56 -10.15
N GLU A 230 -7.54 -2.75 -9.43
CA GLU A 230 -7.80 -2.50 -8.01
C GLU A 230 -9.18 -1.87 -7.77
N THR A 231 -9.71 -1.17 -8.76
CA THR A 231 -11.04 -0.53 -8.78
C THR A 231 -11.76 -0.82 -10.10
N ASN A 232 -13.04 -0.51 -10.15
CA ASN A 232 -13.89 -0.72 -11.33
C ASN A 232 -13.87 0.47 -12.32
N ASP A 233 -13.02 1.43 -12.10
CA ASP A 233 -12.89 2.67 -12.91
C ASP A 233 -11.55 2.79 -13.63
N HIS A 234 -10.83 1.68 -13.81
CA HIS A 234 -9.54 1.69 -14.51
C HIS A 234 -9.68 1.98 -16.00
N LEU A 235 -8.76 2.82 -16.50
CA LEU A 235 -8.41 2.97 -17.90
C LEU A 235 -7.05 2.34 -18.14
N LEU A 236 -7.00 1.41 -19.07
CA LEU A 236 -5.78 0.95 -19.71
C LEU A 236 -5.45 1.93 -20.83
N ILE A 237 -4.30 2.57 -20.77
CA ILE A 237 -3.88 3.58 -21.73
C ILE A 237 -2.78 2.98 -22.59
N TYR A 238 -2.96 3.02 -23.91
CA TYR A 238 -1.97 2.52 -24.87
C TYR A 238 -1.52 3.62 -25.82
N TYR A 239 -0.21 3.77 -25.97
CA TYR A 239 0.41 4.67 -26.94
C TYR A 239 0.94 3.87 -28.11
N PRO A 240 0.22 3.87 -29.28
CA PRO A 240 0.52 2.99 -30.42
C PRO A 240 1.88 3.26 -31.06
N GLU A 241 2.28 4.52 -31.19
CA GLU A 241 3.51 4.92 -31.90
C GLU A 241 4.76 4.23 -31.33
N HIS A 242 4.81 4.08 -30.01
CA HIS A 242 5.96 3.44 -29.35
C HIS A 242 5.62 2.08 -28.72
N GLU A 243 4.38 1.60 -28.89
CA GLU A 243 3.89 0.34 -28.30
C GLU A 243 4.11 0.31 -26.78
N ILE A 244 3.77 1.44 -26.10
CA ILE A 244 3.88 1.60 -24.64
C ILE A 244 2.49 1.54 -24.02
N ILE A 245 2.37 0.80 -22.91
CA ILE A 245 1.13 0.65 -22.16
C ILE A 245 1.25 1.21 -20.74
N PHE A 246 0.20 1.88 -20.27
CA PHE A 246 0.10 2.47 -18.92
C PHE A 246 -1.13 1.85 -18.23
N PRO A 247 -0.94 0.74 -17.49
CA PRO A 247 -2.06 -0.01 -16.90
C PRO A 247 -2.50 0.50 -15.52
N GLY A 248 -1.93 1.60 -15.02
CA GLY A 248 -2.16 2.01 -13.62
C GLY A 248 -1.81 0.88 -12.65
N ASP A 249 -2.74 0.55 -11.76
CA ASP A 249 -2.58 -0.46 -10.72
C ASP A 249 -3.09 -1.86 -11.09
N GLN A 250 -3.37 -2.09 -12.38
CA GLN A 250 -3.65 -3.44 -12.87
C GLN A 250 -2.43 -4.35 -12.76
N PHE A 251 -1.23 -3.76 -12.79
CA PHE A 251 0.02 -4.47 -12.63
C PHE A 251 1.01 -3.68 -11.77
N TYR A 252 1.73 -4.39 -10.93
CA TYR A 252 2.96 -3.97 -10.24
C TYR A 252 3.76 -5.20 -9.82
N LYS A 253 5.07 -5.05 -9.58
CA LYS A 253 5.97 -6.19 -9.26
C LYS A 253 5.79 -6.64 -7.81
N SER A 254 4.67 -7.25 -7.49
CA SER A 254 4.32 -7.89 -6.21
C SER A 254 3.09 -8.75 -6.40
N PHE A 255 2.81 -9.70 -5.50
CA PHE A 255 1.49 -10.33 -5.47
C PHE A 255 0.41 -9.25 -5.33
N PRO A 256 -0.66 -9.29 -6.14
CA PRO A 256 -1.63 -8.20 -6.22
C PRO A 256 -2.46 -8.06 -4.95
N ASN A 257 -2.88 -6.83 -4.68
CA ASN A 257 -3.69 -6.49 -3.53
C ASN A 257 -5.18 -6.80 -3.81
N LEU A 258 -5.48 -8.06 -4.03
CA LEU A 258 -6.85 -8.53 -4.30
C LEU A 258 -7.82 -8.28 -3.14
N TYR A 259 -7.30 -8.02 -1.96
CA TYR A 259 -8.03 -7.52 -0.81
C TYR A 259 -7.18 -6.53 -0.01
N ALA A 260 -7.60 -5.28 0.05
CA ALA A 260 -6.95 -4.29 0.87
C ALA A 260 -7.42 -4.35 2.32
N ILE A 261 -6.51 -4.62 3.28
CA ILE A 261 -6.84 -4.74 4.71
C ILE A 261 -7.40 -3.45 5.33
N ARG A 262 -7.25 -2.32 4.61
CA ARG A 262 -7.93 -1.07 4.98
C ARG A 262 -9.44 -1.12 4.80
N GLY A 263 -9.94 -2.07 4.03
CA GLY A 263 -11.34 -2.18 3.63
C GLY A 263 -11.63 -1.38 2.35
N THR A 264 -12.24 -2.06 1.37
CA THR A 264 -12.68 -1.53 0.07
C THR A 264 -13.96 -2.26 -0.33
N GLU A 265 -14.58 -1.85 -1.43
CA GLU A 265 -15.54 -2.70 -2.12
C GLU A 265 -14.89 -4.05 -2.49
N TYR A 266 -15.71 -5.07 -2.78
CA TYR A 266 -15.21 -6.33 -3.31
C TYR A 266 -14.46 -6.09 -4.60
N ARG A 267 -13.20 -6.50 -4.65
CA ARG A 267 -12.39 -6.49 -5.86
C ARG A 267 -12.66 -7.76 -6.64
N ASP A 268 -13.22 -7.61 -7.83
CA ASP A 268 -13.54 -8.76 -8.68
C ASP A 268 -12.26 -9.39 -9.24
N VAL A 269 -11.90 -10.52 -8.64
CA VAL A 269 -10.64 -11.22 -8.93
C VAL A 269 -10.61 -11.76 -10.35
N GLN A 270 -11.75 -12.26 -10.87
CA GLN A 270 -11.84 -12.76 -12.23
C GLN A 270 -11.68 -11.63 -13.25
N GLN A 271 -12.38 -10.50 -13.06
CA GLN A 271 -12.25 -9.36 -13.95
C GLN A 271 -10.83 -8.77 -13.94
N TRP A 272 -10.11 -8.84 -12.81
CA TRP A 272 -8.72 -8.41 -12.79
C TRP A 272 -7.82 -9.34 -13.64
N ALA A 273 -8.01 -10.66 -13.59
CA ALA A 273 -7.30 -11.58 -14.47
C ALA A 273 -7.60 -11.31 -15.95
N ASP A 274 -8.87 -10.99 -16.28
CA ASP A 274 -9.28 -10.62 -17.65
C ASP A 274 -8.64 -9.31 -18.12
N ALA A 275 -8.46 -8.33 -17.23
CA ALA A 275 -7.75 -7.10 -17.52
C ALA A 275 -6.28 -7.36 -17.88
N LEU A 276 -5.61 -8.28 -17.17
CA LEU A 276 -4.24 -8.68 -17.51
C LEU A 276 -4.19 -9.41 -18.89
N ASN A 277 -5.20 -10.18 -19.24
CA ASN A 277 -5.34 -10.74 -20.60
C ASN A 277 -5.49 -9.62 -21.64
N THR A 278 -6.16 -8.52 -21.30
CA THR A 278 -6.26 -7.33 -22.16
C THR A 278 -4.88 -6.69 -22.38
N ILE A 279 -4.09 -6.50 -21.32
CA ILE A 279 -2.71 -6.01 -21.44
C ILE A 279 -1.88 -6.88 -22.38
N LEU A 280 -1.97 -8.21 -22.26
CA LEU A 280 -1.22 -9.16 -23.09
C LEU A 280 -1.59 -9.05 -24.59
N ARG A 281 -2.84 -8.68 -24.94
CA ARG A 281 -3.27 -8.50 -26.34
C ARG A 281 -2.59 -7.33 -27.06
N TYR A 282 -2.11 -6.32 -26.31
CA TYR A 282 -1.41 -5.17 -26.91
C TYR A 282 0.03 -5.48 -27.32
N ASP A 283 0.62 -6.58 -26.85
CA ASP A 283 1.99 -6.99 -27.18
C ASP A 283 3.02 -5.86 -27.03
N ALA A 284 2.90 -5.09 -25.94
CA ALA A 284 3.60 -3.83 -25.74
C ALA A 284 5.12 -4.00 -25.57
N LYS A 285 5.90 -3.06 -26.12
CA LYS A 285 7.36 -3.00 -25.96
C LYS A 285 7.82 -2.54 -24.58
N ALA A 286 6.99 -1.74 -23.91
CA ALA A 286 7.22 -1.28 -22.56
C ALA A 286 5.89 -1.08 -21.82
N MET A 287 5.97 -1.20 -20.50
CA MET A 287 4.84 -0.98 -19.60
C MET A 287 5.26 -0.04 -18.47
N ALA A 288 4.58 1.09 -18.34
CA ALA A 288 4.76 2.07 -17.27
C ALA A 288 3.56 2.02 -16.31
N GLN A 289 3.62 1.10 -15.38
CA GLN A 289 2.58 0.90 -14.36
C GLN A 289 2.60 1.98 -13.28
N GLY A 290 1.49 2.08 -12.50
CA GLY A 290 1.32 3.07 -11.44
C GLY A 290 2.32 2.94 -10.29
N HIS A 291 2.79 1.74 -10.00
CA HIS A 291 3.76 1.45 -8.95
C HIS A 291 4.91 0.60 -9.43
N THR A 292 6.05 0.67 -8.71
CA THR A 292 7.31 0.00 -9.08
C THR A 292 7.92 0.54 -10.39
N ARG A 293 9.14 0.11 -10.71
CA ARG A 293 9.83 0.58 -11.92
C ARG A 293 9.21 0.00 -13.19
N PRO A 294 9.12 0.77 -14.29
CA PRO A 294 8.63 0.28 -15.57
C PRO A 294 9.27 -1.04 -16.02
N VAL A 295 8.53 -1.80 -16.81
CA VAL A 295 9.00 -3.03 -17.45
C VAL A 295 9.30 -2.73 -18.91
N VAL A 296 10.53 -3.04 -19.35
CA VAL A 296 10.97 -2.78 -20.71
C VAL A 296 11.29 -4.09 -21.43
N GLY A 297 10.88 -4.20 -22.68
CA GLY A 297 11.02 -5.37 -23.56
C GLY A 297 9.76 -6.22 -23.59
N LYS A 298 9.28 -6.54 -24.81
CA LYS A 298 8.07 -7.35 -25.06
C LYS A 298 8.02 -8.64 -24.24
N GLU A 299 9.11 -9.39 -24.27
CA GLU A 299 9.19 -10.68 -23.57
C GLU A 299 9.11 -10.51 -22.06
N ASN A 300 9.70 -9.42 -21.53
CA ASN A 300 9.61 -9.11 -20.09
C ASN A 300 8.19 -8.72 -19.71
N VAL A 301 7.54 -7.82 -20.47
CA VAL A 301 6.14 -7.44 -20.26
C VAL A 301 5.25 -8.68 -20.27
N LYS A 302 5.33 -9.49 -21.35
CA LYS A 302 4.59 -10.73 -21.46
C LYS A 302 4.81 -11.68 -20.29
N LYS A 303 6.09 -11.93 -19.93
CA LYS A 303 6.45 -12.81 -18.82
C LYS A 303 5.84 -12.37 -17.50
N HIS A 304 6.02 -11.09 -17.15
CA HIS A 304 5.58 -10.58 -15.84
C HIS A 304 4.05 -10.49 -15.74
N VAL A 305 3.39 -10.02 -16.80
CA VAL A 305 1.92 -9.94 -16.83
C VAL A 305 1.29 -11.35 -16.82
N THR A 306 1.87 -12.31 -17.56
CA THR A 306 1.41 -13.71 -17.56
C THR A 306 1.52 -14.32 -16.15
N ALA A 307 2.67 -14.13 -15.46
CA ALA A 307 2.85 -14.69 -14.13
C ALA A 307 1.81 -14.12 -13.13
N MET A 308 1.54 -12.82 -13.16
CA MET A 308 0.52 -12.21 -12.30
C MET A 308 -0.88 -12.71 -12.65
N ARG A 309 -1.23 -12.76 -13.96
CA ARG A 309 -2.50 -13.30 -14.43
C ARG A 309 -2.72 -14.73 -13.95
N ASP A 310 -1.72 -15.58 -14.10
CA ASP A 310 -1.80 -16.98 -13.70
C ASP A 310 -1.94 -17.15 -12.19
N ALA A 311 -1.26 -16.32 -11.40
CA ALA A 311 -1.39 -16.34 -9.94
C ALA A 311 -2.80 -15.91 -9.49
N ILE A 312 -3.37 -14.87 -10.12
CA ILE A 312 -4.74 -14.42 -9.84
C ILE A 312 -5.75 -15.51 -10.24
N GLN A 313 -5.65 -16.01 -11.46
CA GLN A 313 -6.58 -17.04 -11.99
C GLN A 313 -6.52 -18.31 -11.16
N TYR A 314 -5.32 -18.80 -10.84
CA TYR A 314 -5.14 -19.97 -9.97
C TYR A 314 -5.80 -19.78 -8.60
N THR A 315 -5.54 -18.60 -7.97
CA THR A 315 -6.13 -18.29 -6.67
C THR A 315 -7.65 -18.29 -6.73
N PHE A 316 -8.24 -17.70 -7.78
CA PHE A 316 -9.67 -17.68 -8.00
C PHE A 316 -10.24 -19.09 -8.20
N ASP A 317 -9.72 -19.82 -9.21
CA ASP A 317 -10.24 -21.13 -9.59
C ASP A 317 -10.18 -22.14 -8.44
N LYS A 318 -9.05 -22.18 -7.71
CA LYS A 318 -8.88 -23.07 -6.58
C LYS A 318 -9.75 -22.69 -5.38
N THR A 319 -9.99 -21.41 -5.17
CA THR A 319 -10.91 -20.97 -4.12
C THR A 319 -12.34 -21.38 -4.46
N ILE A 320 -12.80 -21.15 -5.70
CA ILE A 320 -14.15 -21.56 -6.13
C ILE A 320 -14.31 -23.08 -6.09
N GLU A 321 -13.28 -23.84 -6.49
CA GLU A 321 -13.28 -25.31 -6.41
C GLU A 321 -13.50 -25.79 -4.97
N GLY A 322 -12.71 -25.27 -4.02
CA GLY A 322 -12.84 -25.63 -2.61
C GLY A 322 -14.16 -25.16 -1.97
N MET A 323 -14.66 -23.97 -2.36
CA MET A 323 -16.01 -23.50 -1.93
C MET A 323 -17.10 -24.47 -2.38
N ASN A 324 -17.03 -25.00 -3.60
CA ASN A 324 -17.97 -26.01 -4.09
C ASN A 324 -17.88 -27.36 -3.34
N MET A 325 -16.75 -27.61 -2.68
CA MET A 325 -16.58 -28.77 -1.76
C MET A 325 -17.09 -28.47 -0.34
N GLY A 326 -17.54 -27.23 -0.05
CA GLY A 326 -18.01 -26.82 1.26
C GLY A 326 -16.90 -26.46 2.26
N MET A 327 -15.69 -26.15 1.78
CA MET A 327 -14.58 -25.75 2.65
C MET A 327 -14.82 -24.39 3.31
N THR A 328 -14.41 -24.27 4.56
CA THR A 328 -14.36 -23.01 5.30
C THR A 328 -13.25 -22.09 4.76
N PRO A 329 -13.28 -20.77 5.04
CA PRO A 329 -12.18 -19.86 4.65
C PRO A 329 -10.80 -20.28 5.13
N ASP A 330 -10.70 -20.92 6.30
CA ASP A 330 -9.42 -21.40 6.85
C ASP A 330 -8.89 -22.63 6.09
N GLU A 331 -9.76 -23.57 5.76
CA GLU A 331 -9.41 -24.73 4.94
C GLU A 331 -9.01 -24.32 3.52
N LEU A 332 -9.70 -23.34 2.94
CA LEU A 332 -9.41 -22.81 1.61
C LEU A 332 -7.99 -22.20 1.52
N VAL A 333 -7.48 -21.55 2.55
CA VAL A 333 -6.15 -20.97 2.55
C VAL A 333 -5.07 -22.05 2.31
N ALA A 334 -5.21 -23.20 2.93
CA ALA A 334 -4.29 -24.32 2.71
C ALA A 334 -4.51 -25.00 1.35
N TYR A 335 -5.79 -25.17 0.96
CA TYR A 335 -6.17 -25.84 -0.28
C TYR A 335 -5.74 -25.09 -1.54
N ALA A 336 -5.93 -23.78 -1.57
CA ALA A 336 -5.65 -22.92 -2.72
C ALA A 336 -4.23 -22.33 -2.72
N ALA A 337 -3.30 -22.84 -1.90
CA ALA A 337 -1.92 -22.36 -1.87
C ALA A 337 -1.29 -22.37 -3.27
N LEU A 338 -0.55 -21.29 -3.62
CA LEU A 338 0.10 -21.17 -4.94
C LEU A 338 1.06 -22.34 -5.20
N PRO A 339 1.08 -22.86 -6.45
CA PRO A 339 2.08 -23.86 -6.83
C PRO A 339 3.48 -23.22 -6.83
N ALA A 340 4.50 -24.04 -6.62
CA ALA A 340 5.87 -23.59 -6.41
C ALA A 340 6.42 -22.63 -7.48
N HIS A 341 6.05 -22.81 -8.75
CA HIS A 341 6.54 -21.96 -9.84
C HIS A 341 5.96 -20.53 -9.79
N LEU A 342 4.76 -20.34 -9.22
CA LEU A 342 4.17 -19.01 -8.97
C LEU A 342 4.61 -18.46 -7.61
N ALA A 343 4.63 -19.30 -6.57
CA ALA A 343 5.04 -18.89 -5.24
C ALA A 343 6.49 -18.38 -5.16
N ASN A 344 7.36 -18.91 -6.03
CA ASN A 344 8.78 -18.54 -6.10
C ASN A 344 9.10 -17.49 -7.20
N ASP A 345 8.10 -16.95 -7.90
CA ASP A 345 8.35 -15.88 -8.89
C ASP A 345 8.74 -14.58 -8.15
N PRO A 346 9.90 -13.97 -8.47
CA PRO A 346 10.38 -12.78 -7.77
C PRO A 346 9.48 -11.54 -7.94
N ASN A 347 8.60 -11.54 -8.95
CA ASN A 347 7.62 -10.46 -9.15
C ASN A 347 6.28 -10.73 -8.46
N LEU A 348 6.09 -11.90 -7.86
CA LEU A 348 4.90 -12.30 -7.12
C LEU A 348 5.13 -12.42 -5.61
N VAL A 349 6.29 -12.01 -5.11
CA VAL A 349 6.52 -11.95 -3.65
C VAL A 349 5.44 -11.08 -3.00
N GLN A 350 4.92 -11.53 -1.88
CA GLN A 350 3.76 -10.92 -1.22
C GLN A 350 4.11 -9.65 -0.43
N TYR A 351 4.81 -8.70 -1.07
CA TYR A 351 5.19 -7.44 -0.42
C TYR A 351 4.03 -6.53 -0.08
N TYR A 352 2.90 -6.64 -0.82
CA TYR A 352 1.77 -5.70 -0.73
C TYR A 352 0.45 -6.41 -0.43
N GLY A 353 -0.04 -7.26 -1.34
CA GLY A 353 -1.16 -8.16 -1.13
C GLY A 353 -0.70 -9.54 -0.63
N ARG A 354 -1.63 -10.30 -0.04
CA ARG A 354 -1.41 -11.71 0.36
C ARG A 354 -2.45 -12.62 -0.26
N GLN A 355 -2.01 -13.80 -0.68
CA GLN A 355 -2.93 -14.78 -1.25
C GLN A 355 -4.00 -15.23 -0.25
N GLU A 356 -3.64 -15.45 1.01
CA GLU A 356 -4.61 -15.83 2.05
C GLU A 356 -5.73 -14.79 2.24
N TRP A 357 -5.40 -13.49 2.09
CA TRP A 357 -6.40 -12.42 2.16
C TRP A 357 -7.31 -12.42 0.93
N ALA A 358 -6.73 -12.70 -0.24
CA ALA A 358 -7.47 -12.82 -1.50
C ALA A 358 -8.47 -13.98 -1.43
N ILE A 359 -8.06 -15.15 -0.95
CA ILE A 359 -8.92 -16.34 -0.77
C ILE A 359 -10.11 -16.01 0.13
N ARG A 360 -9.86 -15.39 1.30
CA ARG A 360 -10.92 -14.97 2.23
C ARG A 360 -11.83 -13.91 1.62
N ASN A 361 -11.29 -13.01 0.78
CA ASN A 361 -12.06 -12.00 0.08
C ASN A 361 -12.97 -12.61 -1.00
N ILE A 362 -12.47 -13.58 -1.77
CA ILE A 362 -13.28 -14.32 -2.75
C ILE A 362 -14.44 -15.01 -2.02
N PHE A 363 -14.15 -15.76 -0.96
CA PHE A 363 -15.18 -16.41 -0.14
C PHE A 363 -16.24 -15.40 0.32
N ASN A 364 -15.81 -14.31 0.97
CA ASN A 364 -16.71 -13.28 1.47
C ASN A 364 -17.50 -12.57 0.36
N GLY A 365 -16.91 -12.38 -0.81
CA GLY A 365 -17.56 -11.76 -1.96
C GLY A 365 -18.71 -12.58 -2.54
N TYR A 366 -18.61 -13.90 -2.50
CA TYR A 366 -19.63 -14.82 -3.04
C TYR A 366 -20.58 -15.35 -1.98
N LEU A 367 -20.09 -15.68 -0.76
CA LEU A 367 -20.87 -16.34 0.29
C LEU A 367 -21.12 -15.45 1.52
N GLY A 368 -20.49 -14.28 1.59
CA GLY A 368 -20.60 -13.38 2.73
C GLY A 368 -19.70 -13.80 3.91
N TRP A 369 -19.95 -13.20 5.08
CA TRP A 369 -19.13 -13.35 6.27
C TRP A 369 -19.21 -14.72 6.96
N PHE A 370 -20.31 -15.45 6.76
CA PHE A 370 -20.56 -16.71 7.46
C PHE A 370 -19.71 -17.84 6.90
N ASP A 371 -18.88 -18.43 7.76
CA ASP A 371 -17.88 -19.43 7.41
C ASP A 371 -18.45 -20.86 7.16
N GLY A 372 -19.78 -21.05 7.34
CA GLY A 372 -20.44 -22.36 7.21
C GLY A 372 -20.48 -23.17 8.51
N ASN A 373 -19.75 -22.78 9.56
CA ASN A 373 -19.81 -23.45 10.86
C ASN A 373 -21.00 -22.92 11.69
N ALA A 374 -21.94 -23.77 12.02
CA ALA A 374 -23.13 -23.39 12.78
C ALA A 374 -22.81 -22.68 14.11
N THR A 375 -21.68 -22.97 14.73
CA THR A 375 -21.23 -22.32 15.98
C THR A 375 -20.94 -20.83 15.77
N SER A 376 -20.48 -20.45 14.56
CA SER A 376 -20.17 -19.07 14.20
C SER A 376 -21.39 -18.20 13.93
N LEU A 377 -22.62 -18.75 13.89
CA LEU A 377 -23.85 -17.97 13.70
C LEU A 377 -24.12 -17.02 14.89
N SER A 378 -23.79 -17.43 16.10
CA SER A 378 -23.98 -16.62 17.31
C SER A 378 -22.81 -16.85 18.29
N PRO A 379 -21.62 -16.34 17.97
CA PRO A 379 -20.43 -16.57 18.80
C PRO A 379 -20.58 -15.86 20.16
N LEU A 380 -19.86 -16.37 21.15
CA LEU A 380 -19.74 -15.69 22.44
C LEU A 380 -19.11 -14.29 22.24
N SER A 381 -19.50 -13.32 23.07
CA SER A 381 -18.80 -12.05 23.08
C SER A 381 -17.34 -12.25 23.50
N PRO A 382 -16.40 -11.41 23.04
CA PRO A 382 -14.98 -11.57 23.35
C PRO A 382 -14.68 -11.69 24.85
N ARG A 383 -15.40 -10.94 25.71
CA ARG A 383 -15.25 -11.02 27.15
C ARG A 383 -15.71 -12.37 27.72
N VAL A 384 -16.89 -12.84 27.31
CA VAL A 384 -17.45 -14.13 27.79
C VAL A 384 -16.60 -15.29 27.32
N GLU A 385 -16.09 -15.25 26.08
CA GLU A 385 -15.15 -16.23 25.55
C GLU A 385 -13.87 -16.27 26.40
N ALA A 386 -13.29 -15.10 26.67
CA ALA A 386 -12.08 -14.96 27.46
C ALA A 386 -12.28 -15.46 28.92
N GLU A 387 -13.44 -15.18 29.56
CA GLU A 387 -13.77 -15.69 30.88
C GLU A 387 -13.79 -17.22 30.93
N LYS A 388 -14.44 -17.84 29.93
CA LYS A 388 -14.50 -19.32 29.84
C LYS A 388 -13.13 -19.92 29.53
N PHE A 389 -12.35 -19.28 28.66
CA PHE A 389 -11.01 -19.73 28.33
C PHE A 389 -10.08 -19.65 29.55
N ALA A 390 -10.09 -18.53 30.27
CA ALA A 390 -9.32 -18.38 31.50
C ALA A 390 -9.66 -19.44 32.54
N GLN A 391 -10.96 -19.75 32.75
CA GLN A 391 -11.39 -20.84 33.63
C GLN A 391 -10.82 -22.20 33.19
N ALA A 392 -10.86 -22.49 31.89
CA ALA A 392 -10.38 -23.76 31.34
C ALA A 392 -8.86 -23.94 31.52
N VAL A 393 -8.07 -22.88 31.50
CA VAL A 393 -6.61 -22.96 31.66
C VAL A 393 -6.14 -22.78 33.12
N GLY A 394 -7.03 -22.53 34.07
CA GLY A 394 -6.72 -22.40 35.52
C GLY A 394 -6.63 -20.97 36.03
N GLY A 395 -7.24 -20.02 35.36
CA GLY A 395 -7.38 -18.62 35.77
C GLY A 395 -6.53 -17.64 34.96
N ILE A 396 -6.77 -16.33 35.21
CA ILE A 396 -6.12 -15.24 34.47
C ILE A 396 -4.60 -15.22 34.67
N GLU A 397 -4.11 -15.59 35.83
CA GLU A 397 -2.64 -15.67 36.10
C GLU A 397 -1.99 -16.77 35.26
N GLN A 398 -2.67 -17.89 35.07
CA GLN A 398 -2.18 -18.96 34.22
C GLN A 398 -2.24 -18.56 32.74
N LEU A 399 -3.28 -17.82 32.33
CA LEU A 399 -3.41 -17.28 30.97
C LEU A 399 -2.25 -16.30 30.67
N GLU A 400 -1.89 -15.42 31.62
CA GLU A 400 -0.73 -14.55 31.47
C GLU A 400 0.58 -15.33 31.34
N LYS A 401 0.79 -16.35 32.16
CA LYS A 401 1.99 -17.22 32.05
C LYS A 401 2.07 -17.90 30.69
N LEU A 402 0.95 -18.33 30.13
CA LEU A 402 0.89 -18.90 28.78
C LEU A 402 1.27 -17.89 27.71
N ALA A 403 0.76 -16.64 27.78
CA ALA A 403 1.11 -15.58 26.85
C ALA A 403 2.62 -15.25 26.88
N ARG A 404 3.20 -15.11 28.08
CA ARG A 404 4.65 -14.87 28.24
C ARG A 404 5.48 -16.03 27.73
N LYS A 405 5.07 -17.28 28.01
CA LYS A 405 5.73 -18.48 27.51
C LYS A 405 5.69 -18.54 25.97
N ALA A 406 4.55 -18.21 25.35
CA ALA A 406 4.44 -18.15 23.89
C ALA A 406 5.43 -17.13 23.31
N MET A 407 5.56 -15.95 23.95
CA MET A 407 6.54 -14.92 23.58
C MET A 407 7.98 -15.44 23.63
N GLU A 408 8.36 -16.12 24.72
CA GLU A 408 9.69 -16.71 24.92
C GLU A 408 10.00 -17.81 23.89
N GLN A 409 8.98 -18.55 23.45
CA GLN A 409 9.10 -19.62 22.47
C GLN A 409 9.09 -19.12 21.01
N GLY A 410 8.89 -17.82 20.77
CA GLY A 410 8.78 -17.24 19.42
C GLY A 410 7.41 -17.47 18.77
N ASP A 411 6.42 -17.96 19.51
CA ASP A 411 5.04 -18.11 19.03
C ASP A 411 4.26 -16.81 19.22
N TYR A 412 4.67 -15.81 18.44
CA TYR A 412 4.19 -14.44 18.58
C TYR A 412 2.71 -14.27 18.26
N GLN A 413 2.19 -15.04 17.29
CA GLN A 413 0.76 -15.02 16.94
C GLN A 413 -0.07 -15.52 18.12
N TRP A 414 0.31 -16.65 18.72
CA TRP A 414 -0.36 -17.19 19.87
C TRP A 414 -0.27 -16.26 21.09
N CYS A 415 0.90 -15.63 21.30
CA CYS A 415 1.07 -14.61 22.32
C CYS A 415 0.09 -13.44 22.13
N ALA A 416 -0.07 -12.95 20.90
CA ALA A 416 -1.01 -11.86 20.59
C ALA A 416 -2.47 -12.28 20.86
N GLU A 417 -2.87 -13.49 20.45
CA GLU A 417 -4.22 -14.03 20.69
C GLU A 417 -4.55 -14.25 22.18
N LEU A 418 -3.59 -14.76 22.96
CA LEU A 418 -3.73 -14.87 24.40
C LEU A 418 -3.83 -13.50 25.07
N SER A 419 -3.07 -12.52 24.56
CA SER A 419 -3.10 -11.13 25.06
C SER A 419 -4.43 -10.43 24.74
N ASP A 420 -5.10 -10.76 23.63
CA ASP A 420 -6.45 -10.28 23.35
C ASP A 420 -7.45 -10.70 24.44
N ARG A 421 -7.35 -11.94 24.91
CA ARG A 421 -8.18 -12.46 26.00
C ARG A 421 -7.86 -11.79 27.34
N LEU A 422 -6.57 -11.59 27.64
CA LEU A 422 -6.14 -10.86 28.84
C LEU A 422 -6.67 -9.41 28.86
N ILE A 423 -6.58 -8.70 27.74
CA ILE A 423 -7.10 -7.34 27.59
C ILE A 423 -8.64 -7.33 27.69
N ALA A 424 -9.33 -8.31 27.12
CA ALA A 424 -10.80 -8.42 27.22
C ALA A 424 -11.26 -8.63 28.68
N LEU A 425 -10.48 -9.36 29.49
CA LEU A 425 -10.74 -9.57 30.92
C LEU A 425 -10.42 -8.35 31.79
N SER A 426 -9.30 -7.69 31.49
CA SER A 426 -8.76 -6.59 32.30
C SER A 426 -8.21 -5.47 31.41
N PRO A 427 -9.09 -4.65 30.78
CA PRO A 427 -8.70 -3.64 29.79
C PRO A 427 -7.83 -2.52 30.38
N GLU A 428 -7.88 -2.31 31.71
CA GLU A 428 -7.07 -1.30 32.41
C GLU A 428 -5.64 -1.77 32.71
N GLN A 429 -5.37 -3.09 32.58
CA GLN A 429 -4.03 -3.61 32.84
C GLN A 429 -3.08 -3.22 31.69
N LYS A 430 -2.19 -2.28 32.00
CA LYS A 430 -1.19 -1.76 31.05
C LYS A 430 -0.27 -2.86 30.53
N GLU A 431 0.15 -3.77 31.41
CA GLU A 431 1.07 -4.84 31.11
C GLU A 431 0.56 -5.76 29.99
N TYR A 432 -0.74 -6.06 29.95
CA TYR A 432 -1.32 -6.92 28.90
C TYR A 432 -1.30 -6.24 27.52
N LYS A 433 -1.46 -4.91 27.49
CA LYS A 433 -1.30 -4.12 26.26
C LYS A 433 0.15 -4.13 25.79
N LEU A 434 1.12 -4.06 26.71
CA LEU A 434 2.55 -4.10 26.38
C LEU A 434 2.98 -5.48 25.86
N ILE A 435 2.54 -6.59 26.48
CA ILE A 435 2.80 -7.95 25.98
C ILE A 435 2.29 -8.09 24.54
N LYS A 436 1.06 -7.63 24.28
CA LYS A 436 0.51 -7.66 22.92
C LYS A 436 1.31 -6.79 21.97
N ALA A 437 1.70 -5.58 22.37
CA ALA A 437 2.49 -4.69 21.55
C ALA A 437 3.84 -5.31 21.15
N ASP A 438 4.51 -5.99 22.09
CA ASP A 438 5.76 -6.70 21.83
C ASP A 438 5.57 -7.84 20.84
N ALA A 439 4.52 -8.64 21.00
CA ALA A 439 4.17 -9.72 20.06
C ALA A 439 3.90 -9.18 18.65
N LEU A 440 3.14 -8.09 18.54
CA LEU A 440 2.85 -7.46 17.25
C LEU A 440 4.11 -6.89 16.56
N ASN A 441 5.06 -6.32 17.31
CA ASN A 441 6.33 -5.88 16.74
C ASN A 441 7.14 -7.07 16.21
N LYS A 442 7.16 -8.21 16.92
CA LYS A 442 7.81 -9.43 16.45
C LYS A 442 7.14 -10.00 15.18
N LEU A 443 5.80 -10.03 15.15
CA LEU A 443 5.06 -10.40 13.95
C LEU A 443 5.38 -9.48 12.77
N ALA A 444 5.55 -8.19 13.02
CA ALA A 444 5.96 -7.24 11.99
C ALA A 444 7.38 -7.56 11.47
N ASP A 445 8.33 -7.83 12.35
CA ASP A 445 9.72 -8.09 11.97
C ASP A 445 9.87 -9.37 11.14
N HIS A 446 9.04 -10.37 11.38
CA HIS A 446 8.99 -11.63 10.63
C HIS A 446 7.97 -11.63 9.48
N ASN A 447 7.73 -10.46 8.85
CA ASN A 447 6.75 -10.35 7.78
C ASN A 447 7.30 -9.56 6.59
N GLU A 448 7.36 -10.20 5.41
CA GLU A 448 7.74 -9.56 4.17
C GLU A 448 6.64 -8.66 3.58
N THR A 449 5.38 -8.83 4.03
CA THR A 449 4.26 -8.02 3.56
C THR A 449 4.27 -6.66 4.26
N ALA A 450 4.70 -5.62 3.56
CA ALA A 450 4.87 -4.29 4.13
C ALA A 450 3.58 -3.71 4.73
N THR A 451 2.42 -3.97 4.13
CA THR A 451 1.12 -3.52 4.63
C THR A 451 0.75 -4.19 5.96
N ALA A 452 1.01 -5.50 6.11
CA ALA A 452 0.84 -6.22 7.37
C ALA A 452 1.82 -5.70 8.44
N ARG A 453 3.10 -5.58 8.09
CA ARG A 453 4.14 -5.03 8.96
C ARG A 453 3.77 -3.65 9.49
N ASN A 454 3.36 -2.74 8.61
CA ASN A 454 2.94 -1.40 8.99
C ASN A 454 1.70 -1.43 9.91
N TYR A 455 0.76 -2.33 9.64
CA TYR A 455 -0.44 -2.48 10.46
C TYR A 455 -0.10 -2.98 11.87
N TYR A 456 0.71 -4.03 11.99
CA TYR A 456 1.17 -4.57 13.27
C TYR A 456 1.93 -3.51 14.09
N ASN A 457 2.90 -2.83 13.50
CA ASN A 457 3.68 -1.80 14.19
C ASN A 457 2.83 -0.60 14.61
N THR A 458 1.87 -0.17 13.79
CA THR A 458 0.97 0.93 14.17
C THR A 458 0.07 0.52 15.33
N CYS A 459 -0.50 -0.69 15.30
CA CYS A 459 -1.30 -1.20 16.42
C CYS A 459 -0.45 -1.35 17.70
N ALA A 460 0.80 -1.79 17.59
CA ALA A 460 1.72 -1.87 18.73
C ALA A 460 2.00 -0.49 19.32
N GLN A 461 2.21 0.53 18.48
CA GLN A 461 2.37 1.92 18.93
C GLN A 461 1.11 2.42 19.66
N GLU A 462 -0.07 2.20 19.09
CA GLU A 462 -1.36 2.60 19.69
C GLU A 462 -1.59 1.91 21.06
N LEU A 463 -1.20 0.63 21.20
CA LEU A 463 -1.29 -0.09 22.48
C LEU A 463 -0.34 0.48 23.55
N ARG A 464 0.87 0.88 23.16
CA ARG A 464 1.83 1.53 24.08
C ARG A 464 1.31 2.89 24.54
N GLU A 465 0.80 3.71 23.60
CA GLU A 465 0.17 4.99 23.91
C GLU A 465 -1.03 4.82 24.87
N ALA A 466 -1.82 3.75 24.69
CA ALA A 466 -2.94 3.44 25.59
C ALA A 466 -2.52 2.80 26.94
N ALA A 467 -1.24 2.48 27.11
CA ALA A 467 -0.66 2.00 28.36
C ALA A 467 0.04 3.10 29.18
N GLU A 468 0.25 4.29 28.62
CA GLU A 468 0.75 5.47 29.34
C GLU A 468 -0.32 6.05 30.29
#